data_ced575a21859bba1418e94fb2905dbbb
#
_entry.id   ced575a21859bba1418e94fb2905dbbb
#
_cell.length_a   1.000
_cell.length_b   1.000
_cell.length_c   1.000
_cell.angle_alpha   90.00
_cell.angle_beta   90.00
_cell.angle_gamma   90.00
#
_symmetry.space_group_name_H-M   'P 1'
#
loop_
_entity.id
_entity.type
_entity.pdbx_description
1 polymer ?
#
loop_
_entity_poly.entity_id
_entity_poly.type
_entity_poly.pdbx_seq_one_letter_code
_entity_poly.pdbx_strand_id
1 'polypeptide(L)'
;MFEFARFPRFALRQLTQVAAVASALFAMAPTQAATVNLGAYLSCRHIQLTEFPGTIVDAAIATPQLSTLVSLVIAADLTGALSGKGPLTVFAPTNDAFAKMPAALLDLIGSDPKLLTKVLTYHVTSGAADPRRNLIPTQVHTLQGQTLFLAYDADGASVNQSVASCKGVKTTNGTVWLIDSVLLPQFK
;
A
#
# COMPACT_ATOMS: atom_id res chain seq x y z
N MET A 1 -69.82 62.73 28.46
CA MET A 1 -69.25 63.05 27.16
C MET A 1 -68.19 62.03 26.85
N PHE A 2 -68.61 60.98 26.20
CA PHE A 2 -67.73 59.87 25.86
C PHE A 2 -67.73 59.70 24.36
N GLU A 3 -66.63 59.87 23.72
CA GLU A 3 -66.41 59.68 22.33
C GLU A 3 -65.90 58.28 22.05
N PHE A 4 -66.68 57.48 21.29
CA PHE A 4 -66.34 56.14 20.87
C PHE A 4 -65.35 56.19 19.72
N ALA A 5 -64.08 55.81 19.95
CA ALA A 5 -63.13 55.62 18.89
C ALA A 5 -63.39 54.30 18.13
N ARG A 6 -63.66 54.43 16.85
CA ARG A 6 -63.88 53.33 15.89
C ARG A 6 -62.57 52.55 15.65
N PHE A 7 -62.57 51.27 15.91
CA PHE A 7 -61.52 50.34 15.42
C PHE A 7 -61.83 49.94 13.97
N PRO A 8 -60.85 49.99 13.08
CA PRO A 8 -61.03 49.46 11.73
C PRO A 8 -60.86 47.91 11.77
N ARG A 9 -61.82 47.26 11.14
CA ARG A 9 -61.78 45.80 10.87
C ARG A 9 -60.72 45.53 9.83
N PHE A 10 -59.55 45.07 10.27
CA PHE A 10 -58.58 44.43 9.38
C PHE A 10 -58.92 42.98 9.18
N ALA A 11 -59.13 42.64 7.92
CA ALA A 11 -59.47 41.32 7.42
C ALA A 11 -58.42 40.28 7.81
N LEU A 12 -58.93 39.22 8.40
CA LEU A 12 -58.20 37.99 8.72
C LEU A 12 -57.87 37.31 7.38
N ARG A 13 -56.70 37.60 6.81
CA ARG A 13 -56.19 36.82 5.69
C ARG A 13 -55.40 35.65 6.26
N GLN A 14 -55.99 34.50 6.16
CA GLN A 14 -55.46 33.20 6.38
C GLN A 14 -54.13 33.04 5.62
N LEU A 15 -53.00 33.05 6.33
CA LEU A 15 -51.74 32.51 5.82
C LEU A 15 -51.64 31.08 6.35
N THR A 16 -52.18 30.18 5.58
CA THR A 16 -51.83 28.76 5.68
C THR A 16 -50.37 28.60 5.18
N GLN A 17 -49.42 28.79 6.06
CA GLN A 17 -48.05 28.32 5.81
C GLN A 17 -48.04 26.80 5.98
N VAL A 18 -48.11 26.11 4.84
CA VAL A 18 -47.75 24.70 4.74
C VAL A 18 -46.28 24.62 5.04
N ALA A 19 -45.96 24.13 6.26
CA ALA A 19 -44.62 23.74 6.60
C ALA A 19 -44.27 22.53 5.72
N ALA A 20 -43.60 22.78 4.61
CA ALA A 20 -42.94 21.75 3.83
C ALA A 20 -41.76 21.26 4.68
N VAL A 21 -41.98 20.16 5.41
CA VAL A 21 -40.91 19.38 6.00
C VAL A 21 -40.16 18.77 4.81
N ALA A 22 -39.11 19.46 4.38
CA ALA A 22 -38.13 18.89 3.46
C ALA A 22 -37.45 17.75 4.20
N SER A 23 -37.98 16.54 4.03
CA SER A 23 -37.27 15.29 4.36
C SER A 23 -36.02 15.26 3.48
N ALA A 24 -34.88 15.70 4.02
CA ALA A 24 -33.58 15.47 3.46
C ALA A 24 -33.38 13.94 3.49
N LEU A 25 -33.76 13.31 2.39
CA LEU A 25 -33.30 11.97 2.06
C LEU A 25 -31.78 12.09 1.95
N PHE A 26 -31.09 11.74 3.02
CA PHE A 26 -29.67 11.45 3.00
C PHE A 26 -29.52 10.30 2.01
N ALA A 27 -29.27 10.62 0.75
CA ALA A 27 -28.84 9.66 -0.23
C ALA A 27 -27.47 9.15 0.26
N MET A 28 -27.49 8.05 1.01
CA MET A 28 -26.28 7.26 1.20
C MET A 28 -25.83 6.86 -0.19
N ALA A 29 -24.82 7.55 -0.71
CA ALA A 29 -24.12 7.10 -1.89
C ALA A 29 -23.68 5.64 -1.60
N PRO A 30 -23.99 4.70 -2.47
CA PRO A 30 -23.52 3.34 -2.28
C PRO A 30 -22.00 3.42 -2.19
N THR A 31 -21.44 3.08 -1.05
CA THR A 31 -20.01 2.78 -0.93
C THR A 31 -19.77 1.65 -1.91
N GLN A 32 -19.21 1.97 -3.07
CA GLN A 32 -18.76 0.96 -4.00
C GLN A 32 -17.68 0.17 -3.29
N ALA A 33 -18.05 -0.99 -2.77
CA ALA A 33 -17.07 -1.96 -2.32
C ALA A 33 -16.13 -2.20 -3.50
N ALA A 34 -14.84 -1.95 -3.30
CA ALA A 34 -13.83 -2.15 -4.32
C ALA A 34 -13.89 -3.62 -4.74
N THR A 35 -14.48 -3.88 -5.91
CA THR A 35 -14.65 -5.25 -6.41
C THR A 35 -13.35 -5.68 -7.05
N VAL A 36 -12.79 -6.78 -6.56
CA VAL A 36 -11.62 -7.42 -7.18
C VAL A 36 -11.97 -7.82 -8.61
N ASN A 37 -11.21 -7.35 -9.58
CA ASN A 37 -11.35 -7.79 -10.97
C ASN A 37 -10.77 -9.20 -11.12
N LEU A 38 -11.65 -10.22 -11.14
CA LEU A 38 -11.24 -11.62 -11.22
C LEU A 38 -10.43 -11.93 -12.50
N GLY A 39 -10.73 -11.26 -13.61
CA GLY A 39 -9.95 -11.43 -14.86
C GLY A 39 -8.51 -10.91 -14.70
N ALA A 40 -8.34 -9.73 -14.09
CA ALA A 40 -7.02 -9.17 -13.79
C ALA A 40 -6.25 -10.06 -12.81
N TYR A 41 -6.93 -10.55 -11.77
CA TYR A 41 -6.35 -11.50 -10.81
C TYR A 41 -5.81 -12.76 -11.49
N LEU A 42 -6.62 -13.41 -12.30
CA LEU A 42 -6.21 -14.63 -13.02
C LEU A 42 -5.06 -14.34 -13.99
N SER A 43 -5.13 -13.22 -14.72
CA SER A 43 -4.05 -12.79 -15.61
C SER A 43 -2.74 -12.56 -14.86
N CYS A 44 -2.78 -11.84 -13.74
CA CYS A 44 -1.60 -11.59 -12.91
C CYS A 44 -1.00 -12.88 -12.35
N ARG A 45 -1.84 -13.78 -11.85
CA ARG A 45 -1.44 -15.06 -11.26
C ARG A 45 -0.75 -15.99 -12.26
N HIS A 46 -1.16 -15.94 -13.54
CA HIS A 46 -0.60 -16.79 -14.60
C HIS A 46 0.69 -16.24 -15.21
N ILE A 47 1.11 -15.01 -14.90
CA ILE A 47 2.39 -14.49 -15.36
C ILE A 47 3.53 -15.33 -14.79
N GLN A 48 4.34 -15.90 -15.68
CA GLN A 48 5.52 -16.65 -15.27
C GLN A 48 6.56 -15.71 -14.65
N LEU A 49 7.27 -16.20 -13.63
CA LEU A 49 8.39 -15.48 -13.05
C LEU A 49 9.55 -15.45 -14.05
N THR A 50 10.22 -14.32 -14.15
CA THR A 50 11.48 -14.24 -14.90
C THR A 50 12.57 -14.98 -14.12
N GLU A 51 13.17 -15.99 -14.69
CA GLU A 51 14.28 -16.69 -14.06
C GLU A 51 15.59 -15.91 -14.24
N PHE A 52 16.34 -15.78 -13.16
CA PHE A 52 17.65 -15.14 -13.13
C PHE A 52 18.68 -16.10 -12.53
N PRO A 53 19.83 -16.36 -13.21
CA PRO A 53 20.77 -17.40 -12.83
C PRO A 53 21.69 -17.01 -11.66
N GLY A 54 21.46 -15.91 -10.98
CA GLY A 54 22.22 -15.42 -9.84
C GLY A 54 21.39 -15.37 -8.56
N THR A 55 21.94 -14.76 -7.53
CA THR A 55 21.27 -14.50 -6.25
C THR A 55 20.30 -13.33 -6.35
N ILE A 56 19.54 -13.09 -5.28
CA ILE A 56 18.67 -11.90 -5.13
C ILE A 56 19.48 -10.60 -5.34
N VAL A 57 20.69 -10.54 -4.79
CA VAL A 57 21.55 -9.35 -4.91
C VAL A 57 22.00 -9.15 -6.35
N ASP A 58 22.41 -10.22 -7.03
CA ASP A 58 22.82 -10.15 -8.44
C ASP A 58 21.65 -9.69 -9.32
N ALA A 59 20.44 -10.19 -9.08
CA ALA A 59 19.24 -9.78 -9.80
C ALA A 59 18.89 -8.30 -9.53
N ALA A 60 19.06 -7.83 -8.30
CA ALA A 60 18.83 -6.44 -7.94
C ALA A 60 19.85 -5.50 -8.63
N ILE A 61 21.13 -5.88 -8.66
CA ILE A 61 22.18 -5.11 -9.36
C ILE A 61 21.92 -5.06 -10.86
N ALA A 62 21.44 -6.15 -11.46
CA ALA A 62 21.10 -6.21 -12.89
C ALA A 62 19.81 -5.44 -13.25
N THR A 63 19.07 -4.94 -12.25
CA THR A 63 17.80 -4.22 -12.44
C THR A 63 17.98 -2.73 -12.18
N PRO A 64 18.08 -1.84 -13.22
CA PRO A 64 18.35 -0.42 -13.02
C PRO A 64 17.34 0.32 -12.14
N GLN A 65 16.10 -0.16 -12.11
CA GLN A 65 15.03 0.40 -11.27
C GLN A 65 15.23 0.17 -9.76
N LEU A 66 16.21 -0.63 -9.37
CA LEU A 66 16.54 -0.97 -7.99
C LEU A 66 17.88 -0.35 -7.52
N SER A 67 18.47 0.57 -8.28
CA SER A 67 19.79 1.12 -7.97
C SER A 67 19.85 1.82 -6.61
N THR A 68 18.80 2.51 -6.19
CA THR A 68 18.70 3.13 -4.86
C THR A 68 18.68 2.04 -3.76
N LEU A 69 17.86 1.01 -3.93
CA LEU A 69 17.80 -0.13 -2.98
C LEU A 69 19.16 -0.81 -2.86
N VAL A 70 19.84 -1.09 -3.98
CA VAL A 70 21.16 -1.72 -3.99
C VAL A 70 22.16 -0.89 -3.20
N SER A 71 22.19 0.44 -3.41
CA SER A 71 23.08 1.35 -2.67
C SER A 71 22.83 1.28 -1.16
N LEU A 72 21.56 1.25 -0.75
CA LEU A 72 21.17 1.14 0.67
C LEU A 72 21.52 -0.23 1.28
N VAL A 73 21.35 -1.32 0.51
CA VAL A 73 21.74 -2.69 0.95
C VAL A 73 23.26 -2.80 1.16
N ILE A 74 24.05 -2.19 0.28
CA ILE A 74 25.50 -2.11 0.43
C ILE A 74 25.88 -1.27 1.65
N ALA A 75 25.26 -0.10 1.82
CA ALA A 75 25.52 0.78 2.96
C ALA A 75 25.16 0.13 4.32
N ALA A 76 24.17 -0.77 4.34
CA ALA A 76 23.76 -1.52 5.53
C ALA A 76 24.56 -2.82 5.76
N ASP A 77 25.52 -3.15 4.89
CA ASP A 77 26.30 -4.41 4.91
C ASP A 77 25.41 -5.68 4.89
N LEU A 78 24.28 -5.61 4.16
CA LEU A 78 23.32 -6.72 4.07
C LEU A 78 23.51 -7.62 2.83
N THR A 79 24.49 -7.33 1.99
CA THR A 79 24.74 -8.09 0.74
C THR A 79 25.02 -9.57 1.02
N GLY A 80 25.82 -9.87 2.04
CA GLY A 80 26.12 -11.26 2.45
C GLY A 80 24.87 -12.00 2.96
N ALA A 81 24.05 -11.33 3.76
CA ALA A 81 22.82 -11.92 4.28
C ALA A 81 21.80 -12.24 3.17
N LEU A 82 21.65 -11.32 2.19
CA LEU A 82 20.72 -11.48 1.07
C LEU A 82 21.24 -12.41 -0.04
N SER A 83 22.54 -12.66 -0.10
CA SER A 83 23.16 -13.67 -0.98
C SER A 83 23.24 -15.06 -0.35
N GLY A 84 22.87 -15.17 0.93
CA GLY A 84 22.93 -16.43 1.69
C GLY A 84 21.93 -17.48 1.21
N LYS A 85 21.92 -18.62 1.91
CA LYS A 85 21.00 -19.73 1.60
C LYS A 85 19.55 -19.29 1.82
N GLY A 86 18.73 -19.48 0.76
CA GLY A 86 17.29 -19.25 0.82
C GLY A 86 16.47 -20.45 1.30
N PRO A 87 15.17 -20.47 1.01
CA PRO A 87 14.50 -19.50 0.17
C PRO A 87 14.18 -18.18 0.90
N LEU A 88 14.42 -17.06 0.23
CA LEU A 88 14.04 -15.71 0.69
C LEU A 88 13.05 -15.10 -0.29
N THR A 89 12.20 -14.20 0.20
CA THR A 89 11.42 -13.32 -0.64
C THR A 89 11.74 -11.88 -0.29
N VAL A 90 12.11 -11.09 -1.30
CA VAL A 90 12.39 -9.67 -1.16
C VAL A 90 11.32 -8.85 -1.87
N PHE A 91 10.67 -7.97 -1.13
CA PHE A 91 9.79 -6.94 -1.67
C PHE A 91 10.63 -5.69 -1.93
N ALA A 92 11.04 -5.49 -3.18
CA ALA A 92 12.03 -4.51 -3.60
C ALA A 92 11.36 -3.21 -4.04
N PRO A 93 11.44 -2.12 -3.25
CA PRO A 93 10.95 -0.82 -3.67
C PRO A 93 11.79 -0.29 -4.83
N THR A 94 11.10 0.21 -5.86
CA THR A 94 11.74 0.83 -7.03
C THR A 94 12.31 2.20 -6.68
N ASN A 95 13.16 2.76 -7.57
CA ASN A 95 13.64 4.14 -7.42
C ASN A 95 12.48 5.14 -7.30
N ASP A 96 11.38 4.92 -8.05
CA ASP A 96 10.16 5.74 -7.97
C ASP A 96 9.46 5.60 -6.61
N ALA A 97 9.53 4.42 -5.98
CA ALA A 97 9.01 4.22 -4.63
C ALA A 97 9.77 5.07 -3.60
N PHE A 98 11.09 5.17 -3.73
CA PHE A 98 11.91 6.05 -2.89
C PHE A 98 11.65 7.53 -3.19
N ALA A 99 11.41 7.90 -4.43
CA ALA A 99 11.09 9.28 -4.82
C ALA A 99 9.75 9.77 -4.25
N LYS A 100 8.81 8.87 -3.93
CA LYS A 100 7.55 9.21 -3.25
C LYS A 100 7.74 9.50 -1.75
N MET A 101 8.87 9.10 -1.18
CA MET A 101 9.16 9.31 0.24
C MET A 101 9.63 10.75 0.50
N PRO A 102 9.22 11.40 1.62
CA PRO A 102 9.80 12.67 2.02
C PRO A 102 11.33 12.58 2.16
N ALA A 103 12.06 13.51 1.55
CA ALA A 103 13.54 13.49 1.55
C ALA A 103 14.11 13.44 2.97
N ALA A 104 13.55 14.21 3.90
CA ALA A 104 13.98 14.21 5.30
C ALA A 104 13.86 12.83 5.97
N LEU A 105 12.86 12.02 5.60
CA LEU A 105 12.70 10.66 6.11
C LEU A 105 13.73 9.71 5.48
N LEU A 106 13.98 9.84 4.19
CA LEU A 106 15.01 9.06 3.51
C LEU A 106 16.40 9.35 4.07
N ASP A 107 16.72 10.62 4.30
CA ASP A 107 17.97 11.06 4.92
C ASP A 107 18.11 10.51 6.34
N LEU A 108 17.03 10.54 7.15
CA LEU A 108 17.02 9.98 8.48
C LEU A 108 17.30 8.48 8.49
N ILE A 109 16.63 7.73 7.60
CA ILE A 109 16.82 6.28 7.46
C ILE A 109 18.25 5.97 6.98
N GLY A 110 18.75 6.74 6.01
CA GLY A 110 20.08 6.54 5.42
C GLY A 110 21.23 6.92 6.36
N SER A 111 21.01 7.85 7.29
CA SER A 111 22.05 8.32 8.24
C SER A 111 22.18 7.43 9.48
N ASP A 112 21.17 6.64 9.83
CA ASP A 112 21.21 5.70 10.96
C ASP A 112 21.31 4.24 10.46
N PRO A 113 22.48 3.57 10.58
CA PRO A 113 22.65 2.19 10.11
C PRO A 113 21.71 1.18 10.78
N LYS A 114 21.32 1.42 12.03
CA LYS A 114 20.38 0.52 12.73
C LYS A 114 18.96 0.68 12.18
N LEU A 115 18.56 1.90 11.90
CA LEU A 115 17.27 2.20 11.32
C LEU A 115 17.20 1.66 9.88
N LEU A 116 18.23 1.89 9.09
CA LEU A 116 18.35 1.37 7.74
C LEU A 116 18.25 -0.16 7.71
N THR A 117 19.00 -0.86 8.56
CA THR A 117 18.93 -2.32 8.69
C THR A 117 17.52 -2.79 9.05
N LYS A 118 16.82 -2.12 9.98
CA LYS A 118 15.43 -2.46 10.34
C LYS A 118 14.48 -2.29 9.17
N VAL A 119 14.61 -1.20 8.41
CA VAL A 119 13.75 -0.96 7.24
C VAL A 119 14.04 -1.99 6.15
N LEU A 120 15.29 -2.26 5.82
CA LEU A 120 15.66 -3.24 4.79
C LEU A 120 15.25 -4.67 5.16
N THR A 121 15.47 -5.09 6.42
CA THR A 121 15.05 -6.42 6.88
C THR A 121 13.54 -6.56 7.00
N TYR A 122 12.78 -5.47 7.11
CA TYR A 122 11.33 -5.48 7.03
C TYR A 122 10.81 -5.77 5.61
N HIS A 123 11.61 -5.52 4.58
CA HIS A 123 11.28 -5.86 3.19
C HIS A 123 11.59 -7.32 2.82
N VAL A 124 12.16 -8.09 3.74
CA VAL A 124 12.61 -9.47 3.47
C VAL A 124 11.86 -10.45 4.34
N THR A 125 11.35 -11.51 3.73
CA THR A 125 10.71 -12.62 4.44
C THR A 125 11.47 -13.92 4.18
N SER A 126 11.48 -14.82 5.15
CA SER A 126 11.94 -16.19 4.95
C SER A 126 10.86 -17.02 4.24
N GLY A 127 11.27 -17.89 3.33
CA GLY A 127 10.35 -18.71 2.54
C GLY A 127 9.88 -18.04 1.24
N ALA A 128 9.04 -18.78 0.52
CA ALA A 128 8.44 -18.30 -0.72
C ALA A 128 7.11 -17.59 -0.42
N ALA A 129 7.04 -16.30 -0.67
CA ALA A 129 5.84 -15.49 -0.55
C ALA A 129 5.46 -14.91 -1.91
N ASP A 130 4.23 -15.15 -2.35
CA ASP A 130 3.72 -14.67 -3.64
C ASP A 130 2.49 -13.77 -3.41
N PRO A 131 2.61 -12.44 -3.54
CA PRO A 131 1.51 -11.51 -3.26
C PRO A 131 0.34 -11.67 -4.24
N ARG A 132 0.55 -12.30 -5.41
CA ARG A 132 -0.48 -12.50 -6.44
C ARG A 132 -1.51 -13.58 -6.09
N ARG A 133 -1.25 -14.40 -5.06
CA ARG A 133 -2.07 -15.61 -4.78
C ARG A 133 -3.10 -15.41 -3.68
N ASN A 134 -3.10 -14.27 -3.02
CA ASN A 134 -3.79 -14.06 -1.77
C ASN A 134 -5.05 -13.20 -1.93
N LEU A 135 -6.17 -13.78 -2.42
CA LEU A 135 -7.50 -13.13 -2.39
C LEU A 135 -7.99 -12.86 -0.96
N ILE A 136 -7.53 -13.68 0.00
CA ILE A 136 -7.72 -13.44 1.43
C ILE A 136 -6.38 -12.97 1.97
N PRO A 137 -6.31 -11.84 2.69
CA PRO A 137 -5.06 -11.34 3.24
C PRO A 137 -4.33 -12.40 4.05
N THR A 138 -3.07 -12.65 3.70
CA THR A 138 -2.20 -13.64 4.34
C THR A 138 -1.06 -12.91 5.05
N GLN A 139 -0.74 -13.34 6.25
CA GLN A 139 0.34 -12.78 7.05
C GLN A 139 1.65 -13.52 6.80
N VAL A 140 2.73 -12.78 6.63
CA VAL A 140 4.09 -13.31 6.54
C VAL A 140 5.02 -12.56 7.48
N HIS A 141 5.92 -13.28 8.16
CA HIS A 141 6.89 -12.68 9.07
C HIS A 141 8.13 -12.23 8.30
N THR A 142 8.58 -11.03 8.59
CA THR A 142 9.80 -10.47 8.02
C THR A 142 11.03 -10.87 8.83
N LEU A 143 12.21 -10.69 8.25
CA LEU A 143 13.46 -10.89 8.99
C LEU A 143 13.63 -9.86 10.13
N GLN A 144 12.97 -8.71 10.04
CA GLN A 144 12.94 -7.71 11.12
C GLN A 144 12.07 -8.15 12.31
N GLY A 145 11.16 -9.13 12.12
CA GLY A 145 10.30 -9.72 13.16
C GLY A 145 8.85 -9.26 13.12
N GLN A 146 8.52 -8.16 12.45
CA GLN A 146 7.14 -7.71 12.26
C GLN A 146 6.50 -8.41 11.06
N THR A 147 5.18 -8.30 10.97
CA THR A 147 4.37 -9.00 9.97
C THR A 147 4.05 -8.08 8.79
N LEU A 148 4.08 -8.65 7.58
CA LEU A 148 3.50 -8.07 6.37
C LEU A 148 2.20 -8.79 6.03
N PHE A 149 1.28 -8.07 5.42
CA PHE A 149 0.02 -8.57 4.88
C PHE A 149 0.12 -8.61 3.35
N LEU A 150 -0.04 -9.80 2.79
CA LEU A 150 -0.11 -10.00 1.35
C LEU A 150 -1.57 -10.14 0.95
N ALA A 151 -2.03 -9.40 -0.03
CA ALA A 151 -3.39 -9.47 -0.55
C ALA A 151 -3.42 -9.26 -2.06
N TYR A 152 -4.54 -9.60 -2.67
CA TYR A 152 -4.91 -9.17 -4.01
C TYR A 152 -6.24 -8.41 -3.90
N ASP A 153 -6.22 -7.14 -4.17
CA ASP A 153 -7.35 -6.23 -4.05
C ASP A 153 -7.74 -5.60 -5.42
N ALA A 154 -8.47 -4.52 -5.40
CA ALA A 154 -8.90 -3.83 -6.61
C ALA A 154 -7.73 -3.21 -7.40
N ASP A 155 -6.66 -2.84 -6.72
CA ASP A 155 -5.45 -2.23 -7.31
C ASP A 155 -4.44 -3.29 -7.78
N GLY A 156 -4.65 -4.56 -7.40
CA GLY A 156 -3.82 -5.67 -7.80
C GLY A 156 -3.17 -6.42 -6.65
N ALA A 157 -2.03 -7.07 -6.91
CA ALA A 157 -1.24 -7.70 -5.85
C ALA A 157 -0.67 -6.64 -4.91
N SER A 158 -0.81 -6.83 -3.61
CA SER A 158 -0.38 -5.85 -2.61
C SER A 158 0.40 -6.46 -1.46
N VAL A 159 1.26 -5.64 -0.87
CA VAL A 159 2.03 -5.93 0.34
C VAL A 159 1.81 -4.78 1.30
N ASN A 160 1.04 -4.99 2.35
CA ASN A 160 0.46 -3.92 3.16
C ASN A 160 -0.33 -2.95 2.27
N GLN A 161 0.17 -1.71 2.13
CA GLN A 161 -0.44 -0.65 1.31
C GLN A 161 0.32 -0.43 -0.02
N SER A 162 1.38 -1.20 -0.28
CA SER A 162 2.20 -1.08 -1.50
C SER A 162 1.68 -2.02 -2.58
N VAL A 163 1.53 -1.50 -3.80
CA VAL A 163 1.20 -2.32 -4.96
C VAL A 163 2.44 -3.10 -5.41
N ALA A 164 2.27 -4.41 -5.53
CA ALA A 164 3.33 -5.30 -6.02
C ALA A 164 3.14 -5.60 -7.51
N SER A 165 4.24 -5.63 -8.25
CA SER A 165 4.21 -6.03 -9.66
C SER A 165 3.73 -7.46 -9.81
N CYS A 166 2.94 -7.73 -10.85
CA CYS A 166 2.61 -9.11 -11.25
C CYS A 166 3.82 -9.88 -11.81
N LYS A 167 4.90 -9.19 -12.15
CA LYS A 167 6.14 -9.78 -12.65
C LYS A 167 7.15 -9.85 -11.51
N GLY A 168 7.46 -11.08 -11.08
CA GLY A 168 8.54 -11.32 -10.12
C GLY A 168 9.75 -11.95 -10.81
N VAL A 169 10.90 -11.86 -10.15
CA VAL A 169 12.15 -12.47 -10.58
C VAL A 169 12.48 -13.61 -9.63
N LYS A 170 12.59 -14.82 -10.17
CA LYS A 170 13.02 -16.00 -9.44
C LYS A 170 14.52 -16.14 -9.57
N THR A 171 15.21 -16.22 -8.45
CA THR A 171 16.67 -16.33 -8.35
C THR A 171 17.07 -17.68 -7.74
N THR A 172 18.37 -17.94 -7.65
CA THR A 172 18.90 -19.19 -7.07
C THR A 172 18.60 -19.35 -5.58
N ASN A 173 18.43 -18.24 -4.86
CA ASN A 173 18.20 -18.26 -3.40
C ASN A 173 16.86 -17.62 -2.97
N GLY A 174 15.99 -17.25 -3.92
CA GLY A 174 14.67 -16.71 -3.56
C GLY A 174 13.92 -16.05 -4.70
N THR A 175 13.03 -15.12 -4.34
CA THR A 175 12.21 -14.38 -5.30
C THR A 175 12.22 -12.88 -4.98
N VAL A 176 12.29 -12.05 -6.00
CA VAL A 176 12.21 -10.58 -5.89
C VAL A 176 10.89 -10.10 -6.49
N TRP A 177 10.15 -9.32 -5.73
CA TRP A 177 8.92 -8.64 -6.15
C TRP A 177 9.14 -7.14 -6.12
N LEU A 178 8.93 -6.46 -7.24
CA LEU A 178 8.97 -5.00 -7.28
C LEU A 178 7.72 -4.42 -6.62
N ILE A 179 7.91 -3.42 -5.78
CA ILE A 179 6.82 -2.69 -5.11
C ILE A 179 6.96 -1.19 -5.35
N ASP A 180 5.82 -0.50 -5.35
CA ASP A 180 5.70 0.92 -5.71
C ASP A 180 5.88 1.90 -4.54
N SER A 181 6.04 1.38 -3.33
CA SER A 181 6.20 2.17 -2.11
C SER A 181 7.14 1.47 -1.13
N VAL A 182 7.87 2.23 -0.31
CA VAL A 182 8.76 1.69 0.71
C VAL A 182 7.94 1.24 1.92
N LEU A 183 8.16 0.02 2.38
CA LEU A 183 7.52 -0.53 3.57
C LEU A 183 8.23 0.01 4.83
N LEU A 184 7.47 0.61 5.72
CA LEU A 184 8.00 1.12 6.96
C LEU A 184 7.54 0.26 8.15
N PRO A 185 8.47 -0.29 8.96
CA PRO A 185 8.09 -0.98 10.18
C PRO A 185 7.54 -0.01 11.21
N GLN A 186 6.78 -0.53 12.17
CA GLN A 186 6.38 0.28 13.32
C GLN A 186 7.59 0.45 14.24
N PHE A 187 8.02 1.68 14.42
CA PHE A 187 9.08 2.03 15.36
C PHE A 187 8.47 2.22 16.75
N LYS A 188 8.89 1.39 17.70
CA LYS A 188 8.55 1.51 19.11
C LYS A 188 9.76 1.98 19.89
#